data_2846fc83c44e4b044619806abd784777
#
_entry.id   2846fc83c44e4b044619806abd784777
#
_cell.length_a   1.000
_cell.length_b   1.000
_cell.length_c   1.000
_cell.angle_alpha   90.00
_cell.angle_beta   90.00
_cell.angle_gamma   90.00
#
_symmetry.space_group_name_H-M   'P 1'
#
loop_
_entity.id
_entity.type
_entity.pdbx_description
1 polymer ?
#
loop_
_entity_poly.entity_id
_entity_poly.type
_entity_poly.pdbx_seq_one_letter_code
_entity_poly.pdbx_strand_id
1 'polypeptide(L)'
;TFPEAKWEKYVGLQQASYRKIVPYLYSRCCGVWGLCRKLVSCVVGCFRPMPREVTESAMLAVLHKSCALAVQTFMLAMSEAGYDTCPLEGFDSARVKRVLDLPRAARVNMIVSCGIRDEARLLGERVRLPFEEQYHRL
;
A
#
# COMPACT_ATOMS: atom_id res chain seq x y z
N THR A 1 -5.10 -31.41 -2.31
CA THR A 1 -3.70 -31.02 -2.01
C THR A 1 -3.02 -30.64 -3.32
N PHE A 2 -2.48 -29.44 -3.40
CA PHE A 2 -1.80 -28.95 -4.59
C PHE A 2 -0.50 -29.77 -4.80
N PRO A 3 -0.21 -30.34 -5.96
CA PRO A 3 1.00 -31.16 -6.17
C PRO A 3 2.27 -30.34 -5.92
N GLU A 4 3.20 -30.86 -5.15
CA GLU A 4 4.42 -30.18 -4.69
C GLU A 4 5.27 -29.61 -5.85
N ALA A 5 5.41 -30.38 -6.93
CA ALA A 5 6.11 -29.94 -8.15
C ALA A 5 5.46 -28.70 -8.83
N LYS A 6 4.13 -28.55 -8.73
CA LYS A 6 3.43 -27.34 -9.21
C LYS A 6 3.66 -26.16 -8.29
N TRP A 7 3.80 -26.41 -6.99
CA TRP A 7 4.07 -25.37 -6.00
C TRP A 7 5.45 -24.73 -6.21
N GLU A 8 6.49 -25.52 -6.36
CA GLU A 8 7.85 -25.03 -6.62
C GLU A 8 7.91 -24.19 -7.91
N LYS A 9 7.29 -24.66 -9.00
CA LYS A 9 7.18 -23.90 -10.23
C LYS A 9 6.44 -22.58 -10.05
N TYR A 10 5.37 -22.58 -9.27
CA TYR A 10 4.58 -21.39 -8.99
C TYR A 10 5.35 -20.36 -8.15
N VAL A 11 6.05 -20.81 -7.12
CA VAL A 11 6.95 -19.98 -6.30
C VAL A 11 8.08 -19.39 -7.14
N GLY A 12 8.71 -20.19 -8.01
CA GLY A 12 9.74 -19.70 -8.91
C GLY A 12 9.25 -18.63 -9.88
N LEU A 13 8.05 -18.78 -10.44
CA LEU A 13 7.42 -17.78 -11.29
C LEU A 13 7.10 -16.50 -10.53
N GLN A 14 6.59 -16.61 -9.30
CA GLN A 14 6.35 -15.45 -8.45
C GLN A 14 7.63 -14.71 -8.11
N GLN A 15 8.66 -15.43 -7.69
CA GLN A 15 9.96 -14.81 -7.38
C GLN A 15 10.56 -14.11 -8.61
N ALA A 16 10.50 -14.71 -9.79
CA ALA A 16 10.95 -14.08 -11.03
C ALA A 16 10.13 -12.83 -11.37
N SER A 17 8.82 -12.87 -11.14
CA SER A 17 7.91 -11.72 -11.30
C SER A 17 8.30 -10.57 -10.37
N TYR A 18 8.46 -10.83 -9.08
CA TYR A 18 8.85 -9.81 -8.11
C TYR A 18 10.24 -9.24 -8.36
N ARG A 19 11.19 -10.05 -8.82
CA ARG A 19 12.56 -9.58 -9.08
C ARG A 19 12.73 -8.81 -10.39
N LYS A 20 11.95 -9.14 -11.44
CA LYS A 20 12.12 -8.58 -12.78
C LYS A 20 10.97 -7.71 -13.23
N ILE A 21 9.73 -8.23 -13.15
CA ILE A 21 8.55 -7.56 -13.71
C ILE A 21 8.11 -6.41 -12.82
N VAL A 22 8.01 -6.63 -11.51
CA VAL A 22 7.54 -5.61 -10.58
C VAL A 22 8.44 -4.37 -10.58
N PRO A 23 9.78 -4.45 -10.44
CA PRO A 23 10.64 -3.27 -10.55
C PRO A 23 10.48 -2.51 -11.86
N TYR A 24 10.32 -3.23 -12.98
CA TYR A 24 10.07 -2.61 -14.28
C TYR A 24 8.73 -1.91 -14.37
N LEU A 25 7.66 -2.52 -13.85
CA LEU A 25 6.32 -1.92 -13.81
C LEU A 25 6.27 -0.66 -12.94
N TYR A 26 7.05 -0.62 -11.86
CA TYR A 26 7.14 0.53 -10.95
C TYR A 26 8.27 1.50 -11.29
N SER A 27 9.05 1.24 -12.36
CA SER A 27 10.08 2.16 -12.82
C SER A 27 9.48 3.50 -13.29
N ARG A 28 10.20 4.57 -13.04
CA ARG A 28 9.80 5.93 -13.40
C ARG A 28 10.76 6.50 -14.42
N CYS A 29 10.22 7.18 -15.42
CA CYS A 29 10.99 7.96 -16.37
C CYS A 29 10.19 9.22 -16.71
N CYS A 30 10.20 10.20 -15.83
CA CYS A 30 9.57 11.53 -16.01
C CYS A 30 8.13 11.51 -16.55
N GLY A 31 7.34 10.49 -16.22
CA GLY A 31 5.97 10.32 -16.70
C GLY A 31 5.83 9.65 -18.08
N VAL A 32 6.90 9.57 -18.87
CA VAL A 32 6.86 9.02 -20.24
C VAL A 32 6.50 7.52 -20.22
N TRP A 33 7.12 6.74 -19.33
CA TRP A 33 6.79 5.33 -19.18
C TRP A 33 5.33 5.08 -18.77
N GLY A 34 4.78 5.93 -17.92
CA GLY A 34 3.37 5.87 -17.52
C GLY A 34 2.43 6.07 -18.71
N LEU A 35 2.76 7.03 -19.59
CA LEU A 35 1.99 7.30 -20.80
C LEU A 35 2.09 6.15 -21.81
N CYS A 36 3.29 5.63 -22.05
CA CYS A 36 3.47 4.47 -22.94
C CYS A 36 2.67 3.26 -22.44
N ARG A 37 2.74 2.94 -21.15
CA ARG A 37 1.96 1.85 -20.57
C ARG A 37 0.46 2.07 -20.72
N LYS A 38 -0.02 3.32 -20.54
CA LYS A 38 -1.43 3.67 -20.72
C LYS A 38 -1.89 3.46 -22.16
N LEU A 39 -1.08 3.88 -23.14
CA LEU A 39 -1.39 3.65 -24.56
C LEU A 39 -1.46 2.17 -24.90
N VAL A 40 -0.47 1.38 -24.47
CA VAL A 40 -0.46 -0.09 -24.67
C VAL A 40 -1.69 -0.72 -24.00
N SER A 41 -2.01 -0.33 -22.76
CA SER A 41 -3.19 -0.85 -22.05
C SER A 41 -4.50 -0.47 -22.74
N CYS A 42 -4.61 0.72 -23.33
CA CYS A 42 -5.77 1.13 -24.10
C CYS A 42 -5.94 0.26 -25.36
N VAL A 43 -4.86 0.09 -26.15
CA VAL A 43 -4.91 -0.69 -27.39
C VAL A 43 -5.23 -2.16 -27.11
N VAL A 44 -4.48 -2.79 -26.19
CA VAL A 44 -4.72 -4.19 -25.83
C VAL A 44 -6.07 -4.38 -25.15
N GLY A 45 -6.52 -3.40 -24.36
CA GLY A 45 -7.81 -3.40 -23.65
C GLY A 45 -9.03 -3.32 -24.58
N CYS A 46 -8.85 -2.99 -25.88
CA CYS A 46 -9.90 -3.12 -26.90
C CYS A 46 -10.16 -4.58 -27.29
N PHE A 47 -9.17 -5.46 -27.13
CA PHE A 47 -9.24 -6.86 -27.56
C PHE A 47 -9.37 -7.84 -26.40
N ARG A 48 -8.89 -7.48 -25.22
CA ARG A 48 -8.97 -8.33 -24.01
C ARG A 48 -9.00 -7.51 -22.72
N PRO A 49 -9.55 -8.03 -21.63
CA PRO A 49 -9.52 -7.37 -20.32
C PRO A 49 -8.05 -7.09 -19.88
N MET A 50 -7.77 -5.82 -19.55
CA MET A 50 -6.44 -5.36 -19.11
C MET A 50 -6.61 -4.34 -17.96
N PRO A 51 -5.70 -4.33 -16.98
CA PRO A 51 -5.64 -3.26 -16.00
C PRO A 51 -5.45 -1.90 -16.69
N ARG A 52 -6.23 -0.90 -16.28
CA ARG A 52 -6.18 0.46 -16.87
C ARG A 52 -5.41 1.45 -16.01
N GLU A 53 -5.21 1.13 -14.73
CA GLU A 53 -4.46 1.92 -13.75
C GLU A 53 -2.95 1.64 -13.85
N VAL A 54 -2.34 1.98 -14.99
CA VAL A 54 -0.93 1.70 -15.29
C VAL A 54 -0.05 2.96 -15.35
N THR A 55 -0.63 4.14 -15.06
CA THR A 55 0.14 5.38 -14.97
C THR A 55 1.04 5.38 -13.74
N GLU A 56 2.06 6.24 -13.71
CA GLU A 56 2.97 6.33 -12.56
C GLU A 56 2.24 6.72 -11.27
N SER A 57 1.27 7.61 -11.36
CA SER A 57 0.44 8.00 -10.21
C SER A 57 -0.48 6.87 -9.73
N ALA A 58 -1.11 6.15 -10.66
CA ALA A 58 -1.95 5.02 -10.31
C ALA A 58 -1.14 3.87 -9.67
N MET A 59 0.06 3.59 -10.20
CA MET A 59 0.96 2.60 -9.62
C MET A 59 1.44 3.02 -8.23
N LEU A 60 1.69 4.32 -8.01
CA LEU A 60 2.00 4.84 -6.67
C LEU A 60 0.84 4.63 -5.70
N ALA A 61 -0.39 4.88 -6.13
CA ALA A 61 -1.59 4.62 -5.32
C ALA A 61 -1.71 3.13 -4.94
N VAL A 62 -1.38 2.21 -5.85
CA VAL A 62 -1.35 0.76 -5.55
C VAL A 62 -0.31 0.44 -4.48
N LEU A 63 0.89 1.05 -4.55
CA LEU A 63 1.92 0.87 -3.51
C LEU A 63 1.44 1.38 -2.15
N HIS A 64 0.81 2.54 -2.10
CA HIS A 64 0.26 3.08 -0.85
C HIS A 64 -0.84 2.19 -0.28
N LYS A 65 -1.75 1.66 -1.11
CA LYS A 65 -2.78 0.70 -0.68
C LYS A 65 -2.16 -0.57 -0.10
N SER A 66 -1.16 -1.14 -0.76
CA SER A 66 -0.48 -2.36 -0.28
C SER A 66 0.24 -2.11 1.04
N CYS A 67 0.88 -0.96 1.20
CA CYS A 67 1.53 -0.56 2.44
C CYS A 67 0.49 -0.37 3.57
N ALA A 68 -0.64 0.28 3.27
CA ALA A 68 -1.71 0.50 4.25
C ALA A 68 -2.34 -0.81 4.73
N LEU A 69 -2.48 -1.83 3.87
CA LEU A 69 -2.94 -3.16 4.28
C LEU A 69 -1.97 -3.84 5.25
N ALA A 70 -0.66 -3.72 5.03
CA ALA A 70 0.35 -4.24 5.95
C ALA A 70 0.31 -3.50 7.30
N VAL A 71 0.14 -2.18 7.27
CA VAL A 71 -0.03 -1.37 8.49
C VAL A 71 -1.30 -1.75 9.25
N GLN A 72 -2.41 -1.96 8.57
CA GLN A 72 -3.64 -2.41 9.21
C GLN A 72 -3.46 -3.75 9.91
N THR A 73 -2.77 -4.70 9.27
CA THR A 73 -2.45 -5.99 9.89
C THR A 73 -1.58 -5.82 11.13
N PHE A 74 -0.57 -4.95 11.07
CA PHE A 74 0.26 -4.60 12.23
C PHE A 74 -0.57 -4.02 13.37
N MET A 75 -1.46 -3.06 13.09
CA MET A 75 -2.32 -2.44 14.10
C MET A 75 -3.24 -3.45 14.79
N LEU A 76 -3.81 -4.39 14.04
CA LEU A 76 -4.64 -5.47 14.58
C LEU A 76 -3.83 -6.40 15.49
N ALA A 77 -2.64 -6.81 15.05
CA ALA A 77 -1.75 -7.66 15.83
C ALA A 77 -1.29 -6.98 17.14
N MET A 78 -1.00 -5.68 17.07
CA MET A 78 -0.66 -4.90 18.27
C MET A 78 -1.84 -4.78 19.24
N SER A 79 -3.05 -4.57 18.71
CA SER A 79 -4.26 -4.54 19.52
C SER A 79 -4.52 -5.87 20.24
N GLU A 80 -4.30 -6.99 19.57
CA GLU A 80 -4.39 -8.33 20.18
C GLU A 80 -3.32 -8.53 21.27
N ALA A 81 -2.13 -7.97 21.06
CA ALA A 81 -1.05 -8.00 22.05
C ALA A 81 -1.23 -7.01 23.22
N GLY A 82 -2.35 -6.26 23.27
CA GLY A 82 -2.67 -5.32 24.33
C GLY A 82 -2.03 -3.93 24.17
N TYR A 83 -1.54 -3.60 22.98
CA TYR A 83 -1.02 -2.27 22.67
C TYR A 83 -2.01 -1.44 21.88
N ASP A 84 -1.98 -0.14 22.10
CA ASP A 84 -2.69 0.83 21.26
C ASP A 84 -1.80 1.35 20.15
N THR A 85 -2.40 1.67 19.03
CA THR A 85 -1.71 2.21 17.86
C THR A 85 -2.42 3.45 17.34
N CYS A 86 -1.65 4.41 16.82
CA CYS A 86 -2.20 5.60 16.19
C CYS A 86 -1.49 5.83 14.84
N PRO A 87 -2.21 5.69 13.70
CA PRO A 87 -1.69 6.01 12.39
C PRO A 87 -1.69 7.53 12.19
N LEU A 88 -0.60 8.06 11.65
CA LEU A 88 -0.35 9.47 11.41
C LEU A 88 -0.03 9.66 9.92
N GLU A 89 -0.82 10.47 9.23
CA GLU A 89 -0.61 10.81 7.81
C GLU A 89 -0.22 12.29 7.63
N GLY A 90 -0.62 13.16 8.56
CA GLY A 90 -0.36 14.59 8.54
C GLY A 90 1.04 14.98 9.03
N PHE A 91 2.09 14.53 8.37
CA PHE A 91 3.48 14.81 8.74
C PHE A 91 4.30 15.42 7.59
N ASP A 92 5.39 16.10 7.94
CA ASP A 92 6.37 16.60 6.96
C ASP A 92 7.29 15.45 6.50
N SER A 93 6.97 14.89 5.34
CA SER A 93 7.72 13.76 4.77
C SER A 93 9.18 14.07 4.46
N ALA A 94 9.52 15.35 4.20
CA ALA A 94 10.90 15.76 3.94
C ALA A 94 11.75 15.72 5.23
N ARG A 95 11.16 16.17 6.34
CA ARG A 95 11.80 16.08 7.66
C ARG A 95 11.96 14.64 8.12
N VAL A 96 10.90 13.83 7.98
CA VAL A 96 10.95 12.40 8.33
C VAL A 96 12.04 11.68 7.56
N LYS A 97 12.14 11.89 6.24
CA LYS A 97 13.21 11.29 5.43
C LYS A 97 14.61 11.72 5.87
N ARG A 98 14.76 12.96 6.29
CA ARG A 98 16.04 13.46 6.79
C ARG A 98 16.43 12.83 8.13
N VAL A 99 15.48 12.72 9.06
CA VAL A 99 15.71 12.12 10.39
C VAL A 99 16.04 10.64 10.28
N LEU A 100 15.41 9.92 9.35
CA LEU A 100 15.60 8.49 9.13
C LEU A 100 16.68 8.16 8.09
N ASP A 101 17.38 9.18 7.57
CA ASP A 101 18.40 9.04 6.51
C ASP A 101 17.90 8.24 5.30
N LEU A 102 16.67 8.51 4.88
CA LEU A 102 16.06 7.82 3.74
C LEU A 102 16.46 8.47 2.41
N PRO A 103 16.63 7.66 1.35
CA PRO A 103 16.90 8.17 0.01
C PRO A 103 15.83 9.16 -0.45
N ARG A 104 16.19 10.13 -1.30
CA ARG A 104 15.23 11.12 -1.85
C ARG A 104 14.05 10.46 -2.56
N ALA A 105 14.30 9.34 -3.23
CA ALA A 105 13.26 8.57 -3.94
C ALA A 105 12.30 7.82 -3.01
N ALA A 106 12.64 7.61 -1.73
CA ALA A 106 11.78 6.94 -0.77
C ALA A 106 10.45 7.70 -0.59
N ARG A 107 9.38 6.96 -0.40
CA ARG A 107 8.06 7.49 -0.08
C ARG A 107 7.66 6.98 1.30
N VAL A 108 7.37 7.90 2.20
CA VAL A 108 6.79 7.57 3.52
C VAL A 108 5.28 7.52 3.32
N ASN A 109 4.67 6.39 3.63
CA ASN A 109 3.23 6.21 3.50
C ASN A 109 2.51 6.81 4.71
N MET A 110 2.83 6.33 5.89
CA MET A 110 2.32 6.81 7.18
C MET A 110 3.33 6.51 8.28
N ILE A 111 3.14 7.12 9.42
CA ILE A 111 3.84 6.82 10.67
C ILE A 111 2.83 6.17 11.59
N VAL A 112 3.21 5.12 12.30
CA VAL A 112 2.37 4.50 13.33
C VAL A 112 3.08 4.58 14.64
N SER A 113 2.51 5.28 15.60
CA SER A 113 2.94 5.18 17.00
C SER A 113 2.29 3.95 17.63
N CYS A 114 3.04 3.26 18.49
CA CYS A 114 2.56 2.09 19.21
C CYS A 114 3.02 2.18 20.67
N GLY A 115 2.13 1.85 21.59
CA GLY A 115 2.42 1.89 23.03
C GLY A 115 1.21 1.58 23.90
N ILE A 116 1.40 1.71 25.18
CA ILE A 116 0.29 1.59 26.15
C ILE A 116 -0.36 2.97 26.30
N ARG A 117 -1.67 3.00 26.16
CA ARG A 117 -2.46 4.23 26.27
C ARG A 117 -2.45 4.77 27.69
N ASP A 118 -2.24 6.08 27.83
CA ASP A 118 -2.48 6.80 29.06
C ASP A 118 -3.92 7.31 29.08
N GLU A 119 -4.77 6.66 29.86
CA GLU A 119 -6.20 7.01 29.97
C GLU A 119 -6.43 8.45 30.47
N ALA A 120 -5.52 8.98 31.29
CA ALA A 120 -5.63 10.33 31.84
C ALA A 120 -5.38 11.43 30.79
N ARG A 121 -4.78 11.07 29.65
CA ARG A 121 -4.43 12.03 28.58
C ARG A 121 -5.24 11.86 27.29
N LEU A 122 -6.35 11.14 27.35
CA LEU A 122 -7.25 11.05 26.21
C LEU A 122 -7.92 12.41 25.95
N LEU A 123 -7.92 12.82 24.68
CA LEU A 123 -8.50 14.11 24.26
C LEU A 123 -10.02 14.10 24.13
N GLY A 124 -10.68 13.05 24.56
CA GLY A 124 -12.13 12.92 24.52
C GLY A 124 -12.61 11.49 24.29
N GLU A 125 -13.91 11.34 24.19
CA GLU A 125 -14.54 10.05 23.95
C GLU A 125 -14.34 9.58 22.50
N ARG A 126 -14.38 8.27 22.31
CA ARG A 126 -14.27 7.64 20.99
C ARG A 126 -15.53 7.89 20.17
N VAL A 127 -15.45 8.76 19.17
CA VAL A 127 -16.55 9.03 18.24
C VAL A 127 -16.52 8.02 17.08
N ARG A 128 -17.69 7.48 16.75
CA ARG A 128 -17.93 6.67 15.55
C ARG A 128 -19.23 7.10 14.91
N LEU A 129 -19.23 7.22 13.59
CA LEU A 129 -20.46 7.42 12.84
C LEU A 129 -21.34 6.16 12.94
N PRO A 130 -22.67 6.30 12.99
CA PRO A 130 -23.60 5.19 12.93
C PRO A 130 -23.35 4.32 11.69
N PHE A 131 -23.60 3.02 11.82
CA PHE A 131 -23.35 2.07 10.71
C PHE A 131 -24.16 2.42 9.47
N GLU A 132 -25.40 2.88 9.66
CA GLU A 132 -26.37 3.25 8.62
C GLU A 132 -25.91 4.43 7.76
N GLU A 133 -25.08 5.31 8.32
CA GLU A 133 -24.46 6.43 7.59
C GLU A 133 -23.23 6.01 6.77
N GLN A 134 -22.62 4.90 7.11
CA GLN A 134 -21.39 4.41 6.48
C GLN A 134 -21.64 3.30 5.45
N TYR A 135 -22.74 2.57 5.58
CA TYR A 135 -23.04 1.40 4.76
C TYR A 135 -24.33 1.60 3.96
N HIS A 136 -24.19 1.57 2.64
CA HIS A 136 -25.31 1.56 1.71
C HIS A 136 -25.34 0.22 0.97
N ARG A 137 -26.45 -0.51 1.13
CA ARG A 137 -26.70 -1.73 0.37
C ARG A 137 -27.20 -1.35 -1.02
N LEU A 138 -26.44 -1.77 -2.06
CA LEU A 138 -26.83 -1.63 -3.47
C LEU A 138 -27.80 -2.73 -3.89
#